data_7a17f44f2e3fdfce3fdccd91b1e21501
#
_entry.id   7a17f44f2e3fdfce3fdccd91b1e21501
#
_cell.length_a   1.000
_cell.length_b   1.000
_cell.length_c   1.000
_cell.angle_alpha   90.00
_cell.angle_beta   90.00
_cell.angle_gamma   90.00
#
_symmetry.space_group_name_H-M   'P 1'
#
loop_
_entity.id
_entity.type
_entity.pdbx_description
1 polymer ?
#
loop_
_entity_poly.entity_id
_entity_poly.type
_entity_poly.pdbx_seq_one_letter_code
_entity_poly.pdbx_strand_id
1 'polypeptide(L)'
;MSHVFSYDFRYDDNECETETSVAQAEVEDLVGDIYLNFVETGTLAQGGGAIDDSRHKLLRAKHEQFIHDAINGLPSSFTLLDASQPWFSFWCLNSLEILGCNISQQLRSRVIDKLSRLQCPGGGFCGGSGQLPHLAGSYGAIMALVLVGGNAAYETIDRPGMYSWLMSMKCPDGAFTMHAGGEVDVRGIYCALVIASLLNIMTPELVKGAAEFIARCQTCEGGIGPYPGVEAHGGYTLCGLAALDILGKTDLLRLDRLARWMSARQLAFEGGFNGRTNKLVDGCYSYWMGGAFPILQKALKRTRVDGYIYDRAALQRYILACCQDRRSGGLRDKPGKSPDLYHTMYCLIGLSLSQHYVGVEPKEQIADITSVYSVPVRMMQWGAMPASLLVLGLRSNVVKPVHPVYSVPYTPLASFVKHFYALPPLADQLA
;
A
#
# COMPACT_ATOMS: atom_id res chain seq x y z
N MET A 1 -29.66 -6.83 5.09
CA MET A 1 -29.92 -7.80 4.02
C MET A 1 -28.80 -8.82 4.06
N SER A 2 -29.12 -10.05 4.36
CA SER A 2 -28.18 -11.17 4.35
C SER A 2 -27.78 -11.43 2.92
N HIS A 3 -26.55 -11.12 2.54
CA HIS A 3 -25.98 -11.66 1.32
C HIS A 3 -25.81 -13.17 1.54
N VAL A 4 -26.81 -13.92 1.14
CA VAL A 4 -26.71 -15.35 0.93
C VAL A 4 -25.63 -15.52 -0.14
N PHE A 5 -24.60 -16.33 0.16
CA PHE A 5 -23.60 -16.71 -0.84
C PHE A 5 -24.34 -17.40 -1.98
N SER A 6 -24.44 -16.74 -3.13
CA SER A 6 -24.96 -17.35 -4.32
C SER A 6 -23.79 -18.01 -5.06
N TYR A 7 -23.91 -19.30 -5.32
CA TYR A 7 -23.01 -20.01 -6.25
C TYR A 7 -22.99 -19.37 -7.64
N ASP A 8 -23.95 -18.49 -7.95
CA ASP A 8 -24.09 -17.76 -9.22
C ASP A 8 -22.97 -16.75 -9.47
N PHE A 9 -22.10 -16.47 -8.49
CA PHE A 9 -20.94 -15.56 -8.64
C PHE A 9 -19.62 -16.27 -8.89
N ARG A 10 -19.61 -17.60 -8.97
CA ARG A 10 -18.41 -18.35 -9.34
C ARG A 10 -18.06 -18.09 -10.81
N TYR A 11 -16.78 -18.19 -11.10
CA TYR A 11 -16.28 -18.06 -12.46
C TYR A 11 -16.81 -19.17 -13.33
N ASP A 12 -17.34 -18.80 -14.50
CA ASP A 12 -17.76 -19.73 -15.56
C ASP A 12 -16.80 -19.59 -16.74
N ASP A 13 -16.13 -20.67 -17.10
CA ASP A 13 -15.19 -20.70 -18.22
C ASP A 13 -15.88 -20.98 -19.57
N ASN A 14 -17.21 -21.11 -19.59
CA ASN A 14 -18.01 -21.41 -20.78
C ASN A 14 -17.46 -22.64 -21.56
N GLU A 15 -17.09 -23.69 -20.82
CA GLU A 15 -16.49 -24.93 -21.35
C GLU A 15 -15.10 -24.76 -22.00
N CYS A 16 -14.46 -23.60 -21.79
CA CYS A 16 -13.10 -23.31 -22.27
C CYS A 16 -12.09 -23.41 -21.13
N GLU A 17 -11.76 -24.65 -20.74
CA GLU A 17 -10.82 -24.92 -19.64
C GLU A 17 -9.41 -24.42 -19.98
N THR A 18 -8.80 -23.69 -19.04
CA THR A 18 -7.41 -23.24 -19.05
C THR A 18 -6.75 -23.54 -17.70
N GLU A 19 -5.42 -23.53 -17.64
CA GLU A 19 -4.70 -23.63 -16.37
C GLU A 19 -5.18 -22.59 -15.34
N THR A 20 -5.51 -21.39 -15.80
CA THR A 20 -6.01 -20.32 -14.93
C THR A 20 -7.43 -20.60 -14.45
N SER A 21 -8.34 -21.09 -15.30
CA SER A 21 -9.72 -21.39 -14.89
C SER A 21 -9.78 -22.57 -13.90
N VAL A 22 -8.94 -23.60 -14.09
CA VAL A 22 -8.78 -24.69 -13.12
C VAL A 22 -8.30 -24.16 -11.77
N ALA A 23 -7.23 -23.37 -11.77
CA ALA A 23 -6.71 -22.78 -10.54
C ALA A 23 -7.69 -21.79 -9.87
N GLN A 24 -8.54 -21.11 -10.65
CA GLN A 24 -9.62 -20.27 -10.14
C GLN A 24 -10.68 -21.11 -9.40
N ALA A 25 -11.12 -22.21 -9.99
CA ALA A 25 -12.09 -23.13 -9.39
C ALA A 25 -11.55 -23.70 -8.07
N GLU A 26 -10.29 -24.11 -8.02
CA GLU A 26 -9.65 -24.61 -6.78
C GLU A 26 -9.65 -23.52 -5.67
N VAL A 27 -9.36 -22.28 -6.03
CA VAL A 27 -9.39 -21.16 -5.07
C VAL A 27 -10.81 -20.88 -4.60
N GLU A 28 -11.78 -20.87 -5.49
CA GLU A 28 -13.19 -20.66 -5.15
C GLU A 28 -13.72 -21.76 -4.24
N ASP A 29 -13.32 -23.03 -4.44
CA ASP A 29 -13.67 -24.13 -3.53
C ASP A 29 -13.11 -23.89 -2.13
N LEU A 30 -11.81 -23.56 -2.02
CA LEU A 30 -11.18 -23.27 -0.72
C LEU A 30 -11.82 -22.06 -0.01
N VAL A 31 -12.15 -21.01 -0.75
CA VAL A 31 -12.83 -19.81 -0.21
C VAL A 31 -14.27 -20.18 0.19
N GLY A 32 -14.97 -20.95 -0.64
CA GLY A 32 -16.32 -21.43 -0.38
C GLY A 32 -16.42 -22.23 0.90
N ASP A 33 -15.52 -23.20 1.11
CA ASP A 33 -15.44 -23.99 2.33
C ASP A 33 -15.23 -23.12 3.57
N ILE A 34 -14.35 -22.13 3.47
CA ILE A 34 -14.14 -21.17 4.56
C ILE A 34 -15.44 -20.40 4.82
N TYR A 35 -16.09 -19.86 3.80
CA TYR A 35 -17.30 -19.06 3.96
C TYR A 35 -18.49 -19.89 4.46
N LEU A 36 -18.67 -21.12 4.01
CA LEU A 36 -19.70 -22.05 4.51
C LEU A 36 -19.50 -22.32 6.00
N ASN A 37 -18.28 -22.60 6.44
CA ASN A 37 -17.97 -22.76 7.85
C ASN A 37 -18.30 -21.51 8.69
N PHE A 38 -18.32 -20.32 8.08
CA PHE A 38 -18.78 -19.10 8.73
C PHE A 38 -20.32 -18.99 8.79
N VAL A 39 -21.07 -19.61 7.87
CA VAL A 39 -22.53 -19.58 7.82
C VAL A 39 -23.14 -20.66 8.71
N GLU A 40 -22.70 -21.93 8.60
CA GLU A 40 -23.33 -23.09 9.27
C GLU A 40 -23.34 -22.98 10.78
N THR A 41 -22.29 -22.43 11.37
CA THR A 41 -22.22 -22.20 12.81
C THR A 41 -23.08 -21.01 13.29
N GLY A 42 -23.69 -20.21 12.38
CA GLY A 42 -24.55 -19.05 12.67
C GLY A 42 -26.05 -19.33 12.58
N THR A 43 -26.45 -20.39 11.87
CA THR A 43 -27.86 -20.63 11.51
C THR A 43 -28.65 -21.40 12.57
N LEU A 44 -28.04 -21.92 13.62
CA LEU A 44 -28.75 -22.68 14.67
C LEU A 44 -29.27 -21.83 15.85
N ALA A 45 -29.12 -20.53 15.84
CA ALA A 45 -29.81 -19.61 16.75
C ALA A 45 -31.14 -19.15 16.14
N GLN A 46 -32.11 -20.05 16.02
CA GLN A 46 -33.53 -19.68 15.89
C GLN A 46 -33.95 -19.00 17.20
N GLY A 47 -33.76 -17.74 17.31
CA GLY A 47 -34.20 -16.95 18.44
C GLY A 47 -33.37 -15.67 18.47
N GLY A 48 -33.90 -14.56 18.02
CA GLY A 48 -33.54 -13.14 18.12
C GLY A 48 -32.25 -12.69 18.82
N GLY A 49 -31.21 -13.51 18.83
CA GLY A 49 -29.89 -13.21 19.38
C GLY A 49 -28.99 -12.57 18.33
N ALA A 50 -28.20 -11.60 18.74
CA ALA A 50 -27.19 -10.95 17.93
C ALA A 50 -26.36 -12.01 17.18
N ILE A 51 -26.16 -11.82 15.88
CA ILE A 51 -25.26 -12.64 15.05
C ILE A 51 -23.90 -12.64 15.76
N ASP A 52 -23.39 -13.82 16.12
CA ASP A 52 -22.04 -13.93 16.72
C ASP A 52 -20.99 -13.56 15.67
N ASP A 53 -20.63 -12.29 15.67
CA ASP A 53 -19.70 -11.67 14.75
C ASP A 53 -18.22 -11.95 15.12
N SER A 54 -18.01 -12.79 16.16
CA SER A 54 -16.67 -13.12 16.68
C SER A 54 -15.79 -13.86 15.66
N ARG A 55 -16.37 -14.41 14.63
CA ARG A 55 -15.68 -15.18 13.58
C ARG A 55 -14.85 -14.32 12.66
N HIS A 56 -15.32 -13.12 12.36
CA HIS A 56 -14.55 -12.10 11.62
C HIS A 56 -13.58 -11.35 12.55
N LYS A 57 -13.13 -11.99 13.65
CA LYS A 57 -12.19 -11.38 14.57
C LYS A 57 -10.80 -11.24 13.95
N LEU A 58 -10.25 -10.03 14.01
CA LEU A 58 -8.83 -9.79 13.72
C LEU A 58 -7.96 -10.42 14.83
N LEU A 59 -7.11 -11.35 14.46
CA LEU A 59 -6.23 -12.07 15.38
C LEU A 59 -5.00 -11.25 15.80
N ARG A 60 -5.25 -10.01 16.26
CA ARG A 60 -4.26 -8.96 16.54
C ARG A 60 -3.03 -9.48 17.29
N ALA A 61 -3.24 -10.15 18.44
CA ALA A 61 -2.14 -10.67 19.25
C ALA A 61 -1.29 -11.72 18.53
N LYS A 62 -1.91 -12.55 17.69
CA LYS A 62 -1.16 -13.53 16.86
C LYS A 62 -0.36 -12.85 15.77
N HIS A 63 -0.91 -11.82 15.13
CA HIS A 63 -0.17 -11.05 14.13
C HIS A 63 0.98 -10.28 14.75
N GLU A 64 0.77 -9.67 15.91
CA GLU A 64 1.82 -9.02 16.69
C GLU A 64 2.95 -9.99 17.04
N GLN A 65 2.62 -11.19 17.54
CA GLN A 65 3.62 -12.22 17.86
C GLN A 65 4.39 -12.66 16.61
N PHE A 66 3.70 -12.94 15.51
CA PHE A 66 4.32 -13.31 14.22
C PHE A 66 5.34 -12.27 13.75
N ILE A 67 5.03 -10.97 13.90
CA ILE A 67 5.94 -9.90 13.54
C ILE A 67 7.13 -9.84 14.49
N HIS A 68 6.90 -9.99 15.80
CA HIS A 68 7.98 -10.01 16.79
C HIS A 68 8.92 -11.21 16.64
N ASP A 69 8.40 -12.36 16.27
CA ASP A 69 9.23 -13.55 15.97
C ASP A 69 10.16 -13.27 14.81
N ALA A 70 9.66 -12.63 13.75
CA ALA A 70 10.47 -12.23 12.60
C ALA A 70 11.51 -11.15 12.93
N ILE A 71 11.19 -10.20 13.82
CA ILE A 71 12.12 -9.16 14.30
C ILE A 71 13.27 -9.78 15.13
N ASN A 72 12.98 -10.86 15.85
CA ASN A 72 13.96 -11.52 16.71
C ASN A 72 14.86 -12.50 15.94
N GLY A 73 14.41 -13.03 14.83
CA GLY A 73 15.23 -13.90 13.98
C GLY A 73 14.47 -14.39 12.75
N LEU A 74 15.08 -14.22 11.60
CA LEU A 74 14.57 -14.74 10.33
C LEU A 74 15.13 -16.13 10.04
N PRO A 75 14.34 -17.08 9.53
CA PRO A 75 14.85 -18.36 9.04
C PRO A 75 15.90 -18.18 7.95
N SER A 76 16.79 -19.17 7.79
CA SER A 76 17.88 -19.13 6.79
C SER A 76 17.39 -18.94 5.35
N SER A 77 16.17 -19.37 5.03
CA SER A 77 15.57 -19.15 3.71
C SER A 77 15.42 -17.67 3.34
N PHE A 78 15.41 -16.76 4.31
CA PHE A 78 15.34 -15.32 4.07
C PHE A 78 16.64 -14.73 3.51
N THR A 79 17.75 -15.49 3.46
CA THR A 79 18.95 -15.08 2.73
C THR A 79 18.68 -14.82 1.24
N LEU A 80 17.66 -15.44 0.65
CA LEU A 80 17.18 -15.15 -0.70
C LEU A 80 16.67 -13.71 -0.87
N LEU A 81 16.34 -13.03 0.22
CA LEU A 81 15.84 -11.65 0.25
C LEU A 81 16.90 -10.68 0.82
N ASP A 82 18.18 -11.02 0.77
CA ASP A 82 19.26 -10.19 1.31
C ASP A 82 19.30 -8.78 0.70
N ALA A 83 18.88 -8.63 -0.55
CA ALA A 83 18.75 -7.34 -1.24
C ALA A 83 17.49 -6.54 -0.83
N SER A 84 16.73 -7.01 0.16
CA SER A 84 15.45 -6.39 0.59
C SER A 84 15.44 -6.02 2.07
N GLN A 85 16.60 -5.87 2.72
CA GLN A 85 16.68 -5.65 4.16
C GLN A 85 15.91 -4.43 4.68
N PRO A 86 15.87 -3.26 3.98
CA PRO A 86 15.04 -2.13 4.41
C PRO A 86 13.54 -2.45 4.43
N TRP A 87 13.07 -3.32 3.54
CA TRP A 87 11.69 -3.75 3.47
C TRP A 87 11.24 -4.51 4.71
N PHE A 88 12.09 -5.35 5.29
CA PHE A 88 11.76 -6.05 6.55
C PHE A 88 11.45 -5.06 7.68
N SER A 89 12.28 -4.00 7.78
CA SER A 89 12.03 -2.94 8.76
C SER A 89 10.69 -2.26 8.49
N PHE A 90 10.40 -1.92 7.26
CA PHE A 90 9.14 -1.28 6.87
C PHE A 90 7.93 -2.19 7.09
N TRP A 91 7.97 -3.44 6.62
CA TRP A 91 6.85 -4.37 6.78
C TRP A 91 6.51 -4.62 8.25
N CYS A 92 7.52 -4.85 9.09
CA CYS A 92 7.31 -5.09 10.52
C CYS A 92 6.77 -3.85 11.23
N LEU A 93 7.43 -2.69 11.08
CA LEU A 93 7.04 -1.48 11.81
C LEU A 93 5.67 -0.96 11.39
N ASN A 94 5.37 -0.99 10.09
CA ASN A 94 4.08 -0.53 9.58
C ASN A 94 2.93 -1.43 10.06
N SER A 95 3.13 -2.75 10.04
CA SER A 95 2.16 -3.69 10.57
C SER A 95 1.88 -3.47 12.06
N LEU A 96 2.93 -3.30 12.88
CA LEU A 96 2.77 -3.00 14.31
C LEU A 96 2.04 -1.66 14.51
N GLU A 97 2.43 -0.63 13.78
CA GLU A 97 1.80 0.69 13.88
C GLU A 97 0.33 0.67 13.50
N ILE A 98 -0.04 -0.02 12.40
CA ILE A 98 -1.44 -0.18 11.94
C ILE A 98 -2.25 -0.96 12.98
N LEU A 99 -1.70 -2.02 13.54
CA LEU A 99 -2.31 -2.81 14.62
C LEU A 99 -2.46 -2.01 15.93
N GLY A 100 -1.76 -0.88 16.08
CA GLY A 100 -1.75 -0.09 17.31
C GLY A 100 -0.88 -0.69 18.41
N CYS A 101 0.08 -1.54 18.04
CA CYS A 101 1.03 -2.14 18.95
C CYS A 101 2.15 -1.16 19.32
N ASN A 102 2.75 -1.35 20.48
CA ASN A 102 3.84 -0.49 20.93
C ASN A 102 5.16 -0.88 20.24
N ILE A 103 5.83 0.10 19.64
CA ILE A 103 7.18 -0.05 19.09
C ILE A 103 8.18 0.43 20.16
N SER A 104 8.90 -0.50 20.76
CA SER A 104 9.84 -0.19 21.84
C SER A 104 10.98 0.72 21.39
N GLN A 105 11.53 1.53 22.31
CA GLN A 105 12.68 2.39 22.00
C GLN A 105 13.91 1.56 21.55
N GLN A 106 14.09 0.37 22.11
CA GLN A 106 15.15 -0.53 21.70
C GLN A 106 15.01 -0.95 20.23
N LEU A 107 13.78 -1.28 19.78
CA LEU A 107 13.52 -1.62 18.37
C LEU A 107 13.78 -0.41 17.47
N ARG A 108 13.31 0.79 17.87
CA ARG A 108 13.57 2.03 17.12
C ARG A 108 15.07 2.26 16.93
N SER A 109 15.86 2.16 17.99
CA SER A 109 17.32 2.33 17.94
C SER A 109 17.99 1.28 17.04
N ARG A 110 17.58 0.01 17.10
CA ARG A 110 18.09 -1.05 16.21
C ARG A 110 17.81 -0.77 14.73
N VAL A 111 16.62 -0.25 14.42
CA VAL A 111 16.25 0.10 13.03
C VAL A 111 17.06 1.29 12.54
N ILE A 112 17.23 2.34 13.35
CA ILE A 112 18.08 3.50 13.01
C ILE A 112 19.51 3.03 12.71
N ASP A 113 20.12 2.27 13.60
CA ASP A 113 21.46 1.74 13.45
C ASP A 113 21.60 0.84 12.19
N LYS A 114 20.59 0.01 11.91
CA LYS A 114 20.59 -0.81 10.71
C LYS A 114 20.51 0.03 9.43
N LEU A 115 19.59 0.98 9.37
CA LEU A 115 19.37 1.79 8.16
C LEU A 115 20.49 2.80 7.93
N SER A 116 21.10 3.37 8.98
CA SER A 116 22.26 4.24 8.84
C SER A 116 23.44 3.55 8.13
N ARG A 117 23.63 2.25 8.40
CA ARG A 117 24.66 1.44 7.71
C ARG A 117 24.31 1.04 6.28
N LEU A 118 23.04 1.13 5.90
CA LEU A 118 22.58 0.85 4.54
C LEU A 118 22.48 2.11 3.67
N GLN A 119 22.63 3.29 4.23
CA GLN A 119 22.72 4.50 3.42
C GLN A 119 24.08 4.56 2.73
N CYS A 120 24.05 4.71 1.40
CA CYS A 120 25.26 4.75 0.60
C CYS A 120 25.90 6.15 0.62
N PRO A 121 27.24 6.26 0.60
CA PRO A 121 27.88 7.54 0.34
C PRO A 121 27.39 8.11 -0.99
N GLY A 122 26.95 9.38 -0.97
CA GLY A 122 26.36 10.04 -2.14
C GLY A 122 24.86 9.81 -2.33
N GLY A 123 24.19 9.19 -1.37
CA GLY A 123 22.74 9.08 -1.28
C GLY A 123 22.16 7.72 -1.71
N GLY A 124 20.88 7.56 -1.42
CA GLY A 124 20.16 6.30 -1.59
C GLY A 124 20.49 5.28 -0.51
N PHE A 125 19.66 4.23 -0.43
CA PHE A 125 19.86 3.10 0.49
C PHE A 125 20.03 1.83 -0.33
N CYS A 126 21.02 1.01 0.04
CA CYS A 126 21.21 -0.31 -0.55
C CYS A 126 20.28 -1.34 0.12
N GLY A 127 20.02 -2.42 -0.60
CA GLY A 127 19.20 -3.53 -0.10
C GLY A 127 19.90 -4.37 0.97
N GLY A 128 21.22 -4.42 0.94
CA GLY A 128 22.10 -5.12 1.88
C GLY A 128 23.52 -4.55 1.82
N SER A 129 24.37 -4.92 2.77
CA SER A 129 25.75 -4.42 2.85
C SER A 129 26.55 -4.70 1.57
N GLY A 130 27.21 -3.68 1.03
CA GLY A 130 28.02 -3.78 -0.18
C GLY A 130 27.24 -3.83 -1.49
N GLN A 131 25.93 -3.65 -1.47
CA GLN A 131 25.09 -3.59 -2.66
C GLN A 131 24.95 -2.17 -3.17
N LEU A 132 24.45 -2.03 -4.41
CA LEU A 132 24.14 -0.72 -4.99
C LEU A 132 22.91 -0.08 -4.30
N PRO A 133 22.84 1.26 -4.22
CA PRO A 133 21.62 1.94 -3.81
C PRO A 133 20.51 1.68 -4.84
N HIS A 134 19.30 1.43 -4.33
CA HIS A 134 18.16 1.01 -5.12
C HIS A 134 16.90 1.79 -4.71
N LEU A 135 16.10 2.25 -5.67
CA LEU A 135 14.90 3.07 -5.39
C LEU A 135 13.91 2.36 -4.46
N ALA A 136 13.65 1.08 -4.68
CA ALA A 136 12.73 0.33 -3.82
C ALA A 136 13.30 0.15 -2.40
N GLY A 137 14.60 -0.14 -2.26
CA GLY A 137 15.28 -0.21 -0.96
C GLY A 137 15.27 1.13 -0.23
N SER A 138 15.51 2.22 -0.96
CA SER A 138 15.47 3.59 -0.44
C SER A 138 14.06 3.99 0.01
N TYR A 139 13.02 3.64 -0.77
CA TYR A 139 11.63 3.82 -0.36
C TYR A 139 11.34 3.08 0.95
N GLY A 140 11.69 1.79 1.04
CA GLY A 140 11.50 1.00 2.26
C GLY A 140 12.23 1.58 3.48
N ALA A 141 13.46 2.06 3.30
CA ALA A 141 14.24 2.70 4.35
C ALA A 141 13.60 4.00 4.84
N ILE A 142 13.23 4.91 3.92
CA ILE A 142 12.56 6.17 4.28
C ILE A 142 11.23 5.91 4.99
N MET A 143 10.41 4.98 4.49
CA MET A 143 9.14 4.64 5.12
C MET A 143 9.32 4.02 6.52
N ALA A 144 10.35 3.21 6.71
CA ALA A 144 10.70 2.69 8.05
C ALA A 144 11.14 3.83 9.00
N LEU A 145 11.94 4.79 8.52
CA LEU A 145 12.36 5.97 9.32
C LEU A 145 11.18 6.90 9.65
N VAL A 146 10.19 7.03 8.76
CA VAL A 146 8.90 7.71 9.06
C VAL A 146 8.24 7.07 10.29
N LEU A 147 8.17 5.74 10.33
CA LEU A 147 7.51 4.98 11.40
C LEU A 147 8.32 4.98 12.71
N VAL A 148 9.64 4.96 12.61
CA VAL A 148 10.52 5.09 13.77
C VAL A 148 10.30 6.45 14.43
N GLY A 149 10.31 7.52 13.65
CA GLY A 149 10.08 8.89 14.13
C GLY A 149 11.19 9.44 15.04
N GLY A 150 11.14 10.74 15.26
CA GLY A 150 12.08 11.46 16.13
C GLY A 150 13.38 11.88 15.44
N ASN A 151 14.06 12.86 16.03
CA ASN A 151 15.22 13.51 15.42
C ASN A 151 16.34 12.53 15.04
N ALA A 152 16.63 11.55 15.91
CA ALA A 152 17.67 10.55 15.62
C ALA A 152 17.42 9.74 14.35
N ALA A 153 16.14 9.46 14.02
CA ALA A 153 15.78 8.80 12.77
C ALA A 153 15.91 9.75 11.57
N TYR A 154 15.49 11.00 11.75
CA TYR A 154 15.48 12.00 10.68
C TYR A 154 16.89 12.48 10.30
N GLU A 155 17.77 12.65 11.29
CA GLU A 155 19.17 13.01 11.13
C GLU A 155 20.01 11.93 10.43
N THR A 156 19.51 10.69 10.38
CA THR A 156 20.14 9.61 9.60
C THR A 156 20.13 9.92 8.09
N ILE A 157 19.17 10.74 7.61
CA ILE A 157 18.93 10.92 6.18
C ILE A 157 19.79 12.05 5.61
N ASP A 158 20.71 11.70 4.73
CA ASP A 158 21.47 12.67 3.93
C ASP A 158 20.58 13.24 2.79
N ARG A 159 19.89 14.37 3.06
CA ARG A 159 19.00 15.03 2.08
C ARG A 159 19.72 15.46 0.79
N PRO A 160 20.87 16.17 0.85
CA PRO A 160 21.60 16.57 -0.36
C PRO A 160 22.07 15.38 -1.19
N GLY A 161 22.65 14.36 -0.53
CA GLY A 161 23.08 13.15 -1.18
C GLY A 161 21.89 12.40 -1.81
N MET A 162 20.74 12.32 -1.12
CA MET A 162 19.53 11.70 -1.65
C MET A 162 19.05 12.42 -2.93
N TYR A 163 19.04 13.75 -2.96
CA TYR A 163 18.66 14.51 -4.15
C TYR A 163 19.61 14.24 -5.31
N SER A 164 20.92 14.33 -5.07
CA SER A 164 21.94 14.09 -6.09
C SER A 164 21.83 12.68 -6.67
N TRP A 165 21.61 11.70 -5.81
CA TRP A 165 21.40 10.31 -6.24
C TRP A 165 20.11 10.14 -7.04
N LEU A 166 18.97 10.71 -6.61
CA LEU A 166 17.72 10.67 -7.36
C LEU A 166 17.88 11.29 -8.75
N MET A 167 18.61 12.41 -8.85
CA MET A 167 18.90 13.03 -10.15
C MET A 167 19.77 12.15 -11.04
N SER A 168 20.69 11.37 -10.48
CA SER A 168 21.51 10.43 -11.26
C SER A 168 20.71 9.20 -11.74
N MET A 169 19.59 8.88 -11.11
CA MET A 169 18.67 7.80 -11.55
C MET A 169 17.65 8.27 -12.60
N LYS A 170 17.55 9.57 -12.83
CA LYS A 170 16.56 10.15 -13.73
C LYS A 170 16.89 9.88 -15.19
N CYS A 171 15.90 9.40 -15.96
CA CYS A 171 15.98 9.17 -17.39
C CYS A 171 15.55 10.42 -18.19
N PRO A 172 16.05 10.59 -19.44
CA PRO A 172 15.70 11.74 -20.29
C PRO A 172 14.21 11.86 -20.60
N ASP A 173 13.47 10.75 -20.63
CA ASP A 173 12.04 10.67 -20.91
C ASP A 173 11.13 10.92 -19.70
N GLY A 174 11.74 11.22 -18.54
CA GLY A 174 11.06 11.53 -17.29
C GLY A 174 10.90 10.35 -16.32
N ALA A 175 11.23 9.12 -16.73
CA ALA A 175 11.27 7.96 -15.85
C ALA A 175 12.49 7.97 -14.91
N PHE A 176 12.62 6.93 -14.10
CA PHE A 176 13.76 6.69 -13.25
C PHE A 176 14.19 5.22 -13.37
N THR A 177 15.50 5.00 -13.49
CA THR A 177 16.05 3.65 -13.33
C THR A 177 16.03 3.25 -11.85
N MET A 178 15.76 1.98 -11.57
CA MET A 178 15.65 1.50 -10.18
C MET A 178 16.99 1.53 -9.44
N HIS A 179 18.09 1.35 -10.15
CA HIS A 179 19.48 1.50 -9.70
C HIS A 179 20.37 1.78 -10.93
N ALA A 180 21.64 2.06 -10.74
CA ALA A 180 22.57 2.28 -11.84
C ALA A 180 22.61 1.10 -12.80
N GLY A 181 22.19 1.30 -14.05
CA GLY A 181 22.08 0.26 -15.08
C GLY A 181 20.91 -0.71 -14.89
N GLY A 182 19.97 -0.41 -13.99
CA GLY A 182 18.82 -1.26 -13.72
C GLY A 182 17.61 -1.00 -14.63
N GLU A 183 16.54 -1.67 -14.30
CA GLU A 183 15.26 -1.54 -15.00
C GLU A 183 14.65 -0.15 -14.83
N VAL A 184 13.79 0.23 -15.79
CA VAL A 184 13.04 1.49 -15.81
C VAL A 184 11.56 1.18 -15.87
N ASP A 185 10.81 1.57 -14.85
CA ASP A 185 9.36 1.42 -14.83
C ASP A 185 8.68 2.44 -13.87
N VAL A 186 7.35 2.41 -13.85
CA VAL A 186 6.51 3.33 -13.04
C VAL A 186 6.82 3.26 -11.55
N ARG A 187 7.33 2.13 -11.01
CA ARG A 187 7.73 2.02 -9.59
C ARG A 187 8.86 2.98 -9.27
N GLY A 188 9.82 3.14 -10.20
CA GLY A 188 10.94 4.07 -10.05
C GLY A 188 10.45 5.51 -9.86
N ILE A 189 9.49 5.94 -10.66
CA ILE A 189 8.89 7.28 -10.52
C ILE A 189 8.17 7.41 -9.17
N TYR A 190 7.36 6.43 -8.79
CA TYR A 190 6.63 6.47 -7.52
C TYR A 190 7.58 6.53 -6.33
N CYS A 191 8.58 5.66 -6.26
CA CYS A 191 9.57 5.66 -5.18
C CYS A 191 10.32 6.98 -5.09
N ALA A 192 10.79 7.50 -6.23
CA ALA A 192 11.52 8.78 -6.28
C ALA A 192 10.65 9.96 -5.81
N LEU A 193 9.40 10.04 -6.28
CA LEU A 193 8.50 11.13 -5.90
C LEU A 193 8.02 11.04 -4.46
N VAL A 194 7.78 9.84 -3.93
CA VAL A 194 7.47 9.65 -2.50
C VAL A 194 8.65 10.14 -1.64
N ILE A 195 9.86 9.69 -1.93
CA ILE A 195 11.06 10.11 -1.21
C ILE A 195 11.23 11.63 -1.30
N ALA A 196 11.18 12.18 -2.50
CA ALA A 196 11.42 13.61 -2.74
C ALA A 196 10.35 14.49 -2.07
N SER A 197 9.08 14.06 -2.11
CA SER A 197 7.98 14.80 -1.45
C SER A 197 8.08 14.75 0.07
N LEU A 198 8.49 13.63 0.65
CA LEU A 198 8.64 13.49 2.10
C LEU A 198 9.83 14.33 2.63
N LEU A 199 10.93 14.39 1.89
CA LEU A 199 12.17 15.05 2.29
C LEU A 199 12.23 16.55 1.93
N ASN A 200 11.18 17.11 1.33
CA ASN A 200 11.19 18.50 0.82
C ASN A 200 12.37 18.78 -0.14
N ILE A 201 12.58 17.86 -1.11
CA ILE A 201 13.64 17.95 -2.12
C ILE A 201 13.10 17.88 -3.56
N MET A 202 11.81 18.15 -3.74
CA MET A 202 11.22 18.22 -5.08
C MET A 202 11.65 19.49 -5.81
N THR A 203 12.17 19.35 -7.03
CA THR A 203 12.52 20.46 -7.92
C THR A 203 11.87 20.30 -9.29
N PRO A 204 11.74 21.37 -10.11
CA PRO A 204 11.25 21.27 -11.49
C PRO A 204 12.01 20.25 -12.31
N GLU A 205 13.33 20.18 -12.14
CA GLU A 205 14.21 19.27 -12.87
C GLU A 205 13.93 17.81 -12.50
N LEU A 206 13.75 17.52 -11.19
CA LEU A 206 13.46 16.18 -10.71
C LEU A 206 12.14 15.63 -11.26
N VAL A 207 11.09 16.46 -11.34
CA VAL A 207 9.75 16.02 -11.75
C VAL A 207 9.51 16.09 -13.25
N LYS A 208 10.40 16.77 -14.02
CA LYS A 208 10.24 17.00 -15.46
C LYS A 208 10.00 15.68 -16.22
N GLY A 209 8.91 15.60 -17.00
CA GLY A 209 8.57 14.44 -17.84
C GLY A 209 7.95 13.25 -17.11
N ALA A 210 7.96 13.21 -15.76
CA ALA A 210 7.48 12.06 -15.00
C ALA A 210 5.97 11.81 -15.18
N ALA A 211 5.16 12.85 -15.19
CA ALA A 211 3.72 12.72 -15.39
C ALA A 211 3.38 12.24 -16.80
N GLU A 212 4.07 12.73 -17.80
CA GLU A 212 3.91 12.36 -19.21
C GLU A 212 4.33 10.90 -19.45
N PHE A 213 5.39 10.43 -18.79
CA PHE A 213 5.79 9.03 -18.85
C PHE A 213 4.66 8.12 -18.31
N ILE A 214 4.14 8.43 -17.11
CA ILE A 214 3.06 7.65 -16.50
C ILE A 214 1.80 7.64 -17.40
N ALA A 215 1.46 8.80 -17.98
CA ALA A 215 0.30 8.90 -18.86
C ALA A 215 0.42 7.96 -20.08
N ARG A 216 1.63 7.81 -20.64
CA ARG A 216 1.90 6.86 -21.74
C ARG A 216 1.81 5.39 -21.31
N CYS A 217 1.97 5.10 -20.00
CA CYS A 217 1.84 3.74 -19.46
C CYS A 217 0.39 3.29 -19.28
N GLN A 218 -0.61 4.19 -19.43
CA GLN A 218 -2.01 3.79 -19.39
C GLN A 218 -2.34 2.93 -20.60
N THR A 219 -2.89 1.74 -20.34
CA THR A 219 -3.14 0.72 -21.38
C THR A 219 -4.51 0.87 -22.03
N CYS A 220 -4.74 0.10 -23.10
CA CYS A 220 -6.07 0.01 -23.73
C CYS A 220 -7.13 -0.58 -22.78
N GLU A 221 -6.74 -1.42 -21.81
CA GLU A 221 -7.63 -1.95 -20.78
C GLU A 221 -8.11 -0.86 -19.81
N GLY A 222 -7.32 0.19 -19.61
CA GLY A 222 -7.63 1.33 -18.73
C GLY A 222 -6.74 1.46 -17.52
N GLY A 223 -6.11 0.38 -17.04
CA GLY A 223 -5.10 0.41 -15.97
C GLY A 223 -3.75 0.91 -16.45
N ILE A 224 -2.75 0.88 -15.57
CA ILE A 224 -1.38 1.34 -15.84
C ILE A 224 -0.44 0.14 -15.83
N GLY A 225 0.37 0.00 -16.89
CA GLY A 225 1.46 -0.97 -17.00
C GLY A 225 2.79 -0.43 -16.46
N PRO A 226 3.84 -1.26 -16.38
CA PRO A 226 5.17 -0.85 -15.92
C PRO A 226 5.81 0.20 -16.84
N TYR A 227 5.66 0.05 -18.15
CA TYR A 227 6.13 0.95 -19.19
C TYR A 227 5.16 0.93 -20.37
N PRO A 228 5.26 1.83 -21.37
CA PRO A 228 4.30 1.90 -22.46
C PRO A 228 4.22 0.60 -23.26
N GLY A 229 2.99 0.16 -23.57
CA GLY A 229 2.71 -0.97 -24.46
C GLY A 229 2.62 -2.34 -23.80
N VAL A 230 2.69 -2.43 -22.47
CA VAL A 230 2.53 -3.70 -21.73
C VAL A 230 1.28 -3.73 -20.89
N GLU A 231 0.89 -4.93 -20.43
CA GLU A 231 -0.32 -5.24 -19.66
C GLU A 231 -0.50 -4.35 -18.43
N ALA A 232 -1.73 -3.94 -18.15
CA ALA A 232 -2.09 -3.22 -16.94
C ALA A 232 -1.98 -4.13 -15.71
N HIS A 233 -1.47 -3.55 -14.60
CA HIS A 233 -1.25 -4.27 -13.36
C HIS A 233 -1.56 -3.40 -12.13
N GLY A 234 -2.20 -3.97 -11.10
CA GLY A 234 -2.64 -3.25 -9.90
C GLY A 234 -1.52 -2.50 -9.19
N GLY A 235 -0.35 -3.11 -9.03
CA GLY A 235 0.81 -2.47 -8.41
C GLY A 235 1.31 -1.25 -9.17
N TYR A 236 1.47 -1.36 -10.49
CA TYR A 236 1.87 -0.22 -11.32
C TYR A 236 0.76 0.83 -11.44
N THR A 237 -0.50 0.41 -11.40
CA THR A 237 -1.65 1.33 -11.38
C THR A 237 -1.65 2.19 -10.12
N LEU A 238 -1.43 1.60 -8.93
CA LEU A 238 -1.28 2.39 -7.71
C LEU A 238 -0.07 3.32 -7.79
N CYS A 239 1.10 2.80 -8.16
CA CYS A 239 2.32 3.59 -8.26
C CYS A 239 2.14 4.80 -9.19
N GLY A 240 1.59 4.59 -10.38
CA GLY A 240 1.37 5.66 -11.35
C GLY A 240 0.33 6.68 -10.88
N LEU A 241 -0.82 6.20 -10.37
CA LEU A 241 -1.89 7.08 -9.90
C LEU A 241 -1.46 7.89 -8.66
N ALA A 242 -0.75 7.28 -7.71
CA ALA A 242 -0.22 7.95 -6.52
C ALA A 242 0.85 8.99 -6.90
N ALA A 243 1.75 8.65 -7.82
CA ALA A 243 2.75 9.59 -8.34
C ALA A 243 2.11 10.81 -9.01
N LEU A 244 1.07 10.58 -9.84
CA LEU A 244 0.30 11.66 -10.45
C LEU A 244 -0.49 12.49 -9.42
N ASP A 245 -0.96 11.89 -8.34
CA ASP A 245 -1.60 12.63 -7.24
C ASP A 245 -0.59 13.54 -6.52
N ILE A 246 0.62 13.06 -6.26
CA ILE A 246 1.72 13.88 -5.71
C ILE A 246 2.00 15.08 -6.63
N LEU A 247 2.04 14.87 -7.94
CA LEU A 247 2.28 15.92 -8.93
C LEU A 247 1.07 16.82 -9.20
N GLY A 248 -0.15 16.40 -8.80
CA GLY A 248 -1.41 17.07 -9.13
C GLY A 248 -1.75 17.00 -10.61
N LYS A 249 -1.45 15.87 -11.25
CA LYS A 249 -1.57 15.64 -12.70
C LYS A 249 -2.42 14.38 -13.03
N THR A 250 -3.35 14.01 -12.17
CA THR A 250 -4.23 12.84 -12.40
C THR A 250 -5.16 13.02 -13.60
N ASP A 251 -5.39 14.25 -14.01
CA ASP A 251 -6.18 14.64 -15.21
C ASP A 251 -5.55 14.21 -16.54
N LEU A 252 -4.27 13.83 -16.56
CA LEU A 252 -3.62 13.25 -17.74
C LEU A 252 -4.12 11.83 -18.06
N LEU A 253 -4.77 11.16 -17.10
CA LEU A 253 -5.31 9.82 -17.30
C LEU A 253 -6.76 9.84 -17.82
N ARG A 254 -7.11 8.82 -18.57
CA ARG A 254 -8.50 8.50 -18.91
C ARG A 254 -9.18 7.85 -17.71
N LEU A 255 -9.64 8.69 -16.80
CA LEU A 255 -10.19 8.27 -15.50
C LEU A 255 -11.42 7.38 -15.61
N ASP A 256 -12.24 7.55 -16.65
CA ASP A 256 -13.38 6.70 -16.96
C ASP A 256 -12.99 5.26 -17.27
N ARG A 257 -11.93 5.08 -18.05
CA ARG A 257 -11.37 3.75 -18.37
C ARG A 257 -10.68 3.14 -17.16
N LEU A 258 -9.90 3.94 -16.44
CA LEU A 258 -9.24 3.51 -15.22
C LEU A 258 -10.27 3.01 -14.19
N ALA A 259 -11.36 3.74 -13.98
CA ALA A 259 -12.43 3.35 -13.06
C ALA A 259 -13.05 1.99 -13.44
N ARG A 260 -13.35 1.78 -14.71
CA ARG A 260 -13.90 0.51 -15.20
C ARG A 260 -12.92 -0.65 -14.98
N TRP A 261 -11.65 -0.47 -15.37
CA TRP A 261 -10.63 -1.50 -15.21
C TRP A 261 -10.43 -1.85 -13.71
N MET A 262 -10.32 -0.85 -12.86
CA MET A 262 -10.14 -1.05 -11.41
C MET A 262 -11.34 -1.75 -10.78
N SER A 263 -12.57 -1.35 -11.11
CA SER A 263 -13.79 -1.99 -10.57
C SER A 263 -13.89 -3.46 -10.95
N ALA A 264 -13.40 -3.84 -12.12
CA ALA A 264 -13.37 -5.23 -12.58
C ALA A 264 -12.30 -6.10 -11.88
N ARG A 265 -11.48 -5.52 -11.00
CA ARG A 265 -10.44 -6.28 -10.24
C ARG A 265 -10.97 -6.88 -8.95
N GLN A 266 -12.10 -6.42 -8.41
CA GLN A 266 -12.72 -7.08 -7.27
C GLN A 266 -13.49 -8.31 -7.74
N LEU A 267 -13.11 -9.47 -7.26
CA LEU A 267 -13.75 -10.73 -7.61
C LEU A 267 -15.05 -10.89 -6.82
N ALA A 268 -16.12 -11.21 -7.52
CA ALA A 268 -17.47 -11.19 -6.94
C ALA A 268 -17.66 -12.27 -5.88
N PHE A 269 -17.09 -13.46 -6.08
CA PHE A 269 -17.21 -14.58 -5.15
C PHE A 269 -16.31 -14.41 -3.92
N GLU A 270 -15.01 -14.19 -4.12
CA GLU A 270 -14.04 -14.05 -3.03
C GLU A 270 -14.19 -12.72 -2.30
N GLY A 271 -14.55 -11.65 -2.98
CA GLY A 271 -14.61 -10.28 -2.44
C GLY A 271 -13.26 -9.58 -2.34
N GLY A 272 -12.14 -10.30 -2.55
CA GLY A 272 -10.80 -9.78 -2.67
C GLY A 272 -10.50 -9.25 -4.08
N PHE A 273 -9.28 -8.74 -4.28
CA PHE A 273 -8.85 -8.22 -5.58
C PHE A 273 -7.85 -9.16 -6.25
N ASN A 274 -7.89 -9.21 -7.59
CA ASN A 274 -6.77 -9.66 -8.39
C ASN A 274 -5.95 -8.47 -8.92
N GLY A 275 -4.74 -8.74 -9.42
CA GLY A 275 -3.84 -7.68 -9.91
C GLY A 275 -3.91 -7.43 -11.40
N ARG A 276 -4.44 -8.36 -12.17
CA ARG A 276 -4.53 -8.32 -13.63
C ARG A 276 -5.78 -9.05 -14.09
N THR A 277 -6.20 -8.76 -15.31
CA THR A 277 -7.28 -9.51 -15.99
C THR A 277 -6.95 -11.00 -16.03
N ASN A 278 -7.92 -11.85 -15.72
CA ASN A 278 -7.80 -13.32 -15.73
C ASN A 278 -6.68 -13.88 -14.81
N LYS A 279 -6.43 -13.24 -13.68
CA LYS A 279 -5.53 -13.73 -12.63
C LYS A 279 -6.30 -13.97 -11.33
N LEU A 280 -5.71 -14.79 -10.46
CA LEU A 280 -6.30 -15.17 -9.18
C LEU A 280 -6.32 -14.02 -8.19
N VAL A 281 -7.20 -14.14 -7.20
CA VAL A 281 -7.20 -13.27 -6.00
C VAL A 281 -5.86 -13.35 -5.28
N ASP A 282 -5.43 -12.21 -4.71
CA ASP A 282 -4.25 -12.15 -3.85
C ASP A 282 -4.43 -11.05 -2.81
N GLY A 283 -4.18 -11.40 -1.54
CA GLY A 283 -4.34 -10.50 -0.39
C GLY A 283 -3.57 -9.19 -0.51
N CYS A 284 -2.43 -9.15 -1.19
CA CYS A 284 -1.65 -7.91 -1.34
C CYS A 284 -2.38 -6.84 -2.16
N TYR A 285 -3.26 -7.23 -3.08
CA TYR A 285 -4.06 -6.27 -3.84
C TYR A 285 -5.14 -5.58 -3.00
N SER A 286 -5.37 -6.03 -1.77
CA SER A 286 -6.15 -5.26 -0.79
C SER A 286 -5.58 -3.83 -0.62
N TYR A 287 -4.26 -3.65 -0.77
CA TYR A 287 -3.62 -2.33 -0.85
C TYR A 287 -3.41 -1.87 -2.29
N TRP A 288 -2.78 -2.67 -3.16
CA TRP A 288 -2.43 -2.22 -4.50
C TRP A 288 -3.63 -1.78 -5.35
N MET A 289 -4.79 -2.40 -5.11
CA MET A 289 -6.05 -1.96 -5.70
C MET A 289 -6.87 -1.12 -4.72
N GLY A 290 -7.07 -1.60 -3.49
CA GLY A 290 -7.86 -0.90 -2.47
C GLY A 290 -7.33 0.50 -2.16
N GLY A 291 -6.01 0.71 -2.16
CA GLY A 291 -5.37 2.01 -1.96
C GLY A 291 -5.49 2.97 -3.15
N ALA A 292 -5.64 2.44 -4.36
CA ALA A 292 -5.81 3.27 -5.56
C ALA A 292 -7.23 3.88 -5.66
N PHE A 293 -8.25 3.25 -5.08
CA PHE A 293 -9.63 3.75 -5.15
C PHE A 293 -9.86 5.11 -4.49
N PRO A 294 -9.37 5.42 -3.28
CA PRO A 294 -9.49 6.77 -2.73
C PRO A 294 -8.87 7.83 -3.64
N ILE A 295 -7.72 7.54 -4.24
CA ILE A 295 -7.02 8.47 -5.14
C ILE A 295 -7.86 8.68 -6.41
N LEU A 296 -8.39 7.61 -7.00
CA LEU A 296 -9.28 7.67 -8.15
C LEU A 296 -10.56 8.46 -7.83
N GLN A 297 -11.19 8.23 -6.66
CA GLN A 297 -12.39 8.95 -6.24
C GLN A 297 -12.13 10.46 -6.11
N LYS A 298 -10.99 10.84 -5.53
CA LYS A 298 -10.54 12.24 -5.50
C LYS A 298 -10.37 12.81 -6.91
N ALA A 299 -9.70 12.09 -7.80
CA ALA A 299 -9.47 12.53 -9.19
C ALA A 299 -10.80 12.68 -9.96
N LEU A 300 -11.76 11.80 -9.74
CA LEU A 300 -13.12 11.88 -10.30
C LEU A 300 -13.99 12.94 -9.62
N LYS A 301 -13.48 13.65 -8.61
CA LYS A 301 -14.23 14.63 -7.79
C LYS A 301 -15.49 14.03 -7.15
N ARG A 302 -15.48 12.72 -6.88
CA ARG A 302 -16.58 12.05 -6.18
C ARG A 302 -16.52 12.36 -4.69
N THR A 303 -17.70 12.57 -4.11
CA THR A 303 -17.86 12.81 -2.68
C THR A 303 -18.22 11.51 -1.95
N ARG A 304 -18.21 11.55 -0.61
CA ARG A 304 -18.67 10.44 0.22
C ARG A 304 -20.12 10.03 -0.07
N VAL A 305 -20.96 10.96 -0.45
CA VAL A 305 -22.39 10.73 -0.77
C VAL A 305 -22.54 9.81 -1.99
N ASP A 306 -21.60 9.84 -2.93
CA ASP A 306 -21.59 8.98 -4.12
C ASP A 306 -21.22 7.51 -3.80
N GLY A 307 -20.84 7.23 -2.56
CA GLY A 307 -20.41 5.90 -2.12
C GLY A 307 -19.02 5.50 -2.64
N TYR A 308 -18.61 4.28 -2.28
CA TYR A 308 -17.37 3.68 -2.78
C TYR A 308 -17.57 3.00 -4.13
N ILE A 309 -16.50 2.96 -4.92
CA ILE A 309 -16.49 2.29 -6.24
C ILE A 309 -16.31 0.76 -6.08
N TYR A 310 -16.00 0.26 -4.89
CA TYR A 310 -15.84 -1.16 -4.60
C TYR A 310 -16.54 -1.57 -3.30
N ASP A 311 -16.80 -2.87 -3.12
CA ASP A 311 -17.42 -3.41 -1.91
C ASP A 311 -16.39 -3.55 -0.78
N ARG A 312 -16.43 -2.61 0.14
CA ARG A 312 -15.54 -2.55 1.32
C ARG A 312 -15.79 -3.70 2.30
N ALA A 313 -17.04 -4.14 2.45
CA ALA A 313 -17.38 -5.21 3.37
C ALA A 313 -16.90 -6.57 2.84
N ALA A 314 -17.06 -6.80 1.54
CA ALA A 314 -16.54 -7.99 0.88
C ALA A 314 -15.02 -8.10 1.01
N LEU A 315 -14.28 -6.98 0.81
CA LEU A 315 -12.83 -6.96 1.01
C LEU A 315 -12.43 -7.28 2.45
N GLN A 316 -13.10 -6.68 3.45
CA GLN A 316 -12.83 -6.99 4.86
C GLN A 316 -13.09 -8.47 5.17
N ARG A 317 -14.18 -9.04 4.64
CA ARG A 317 -14.50 -10.45 4.79
C ARG A 317 -13.39 -11.34 4.23
N TYR A 318 -12.92 -11.08 3.00
CA TYR A 318 -11.82 -11.82 2.40
C TYR A 318 -10.55 -11.75 3.27
N ILE A 319 -10.15 -10.56 3.72
CA ILE A 319 -8.97 -10.39 4.56
C ILE A 319 -9.14 -11.16 5.89
N LEU A 320 -10.26 -11.00 6.59
CA LEU A 320 -10.47 -11.55 7.92
C LEU A 320 -10.73 -13.06 7.92
N ALA A 321 -11.37 -13.60 6.87
CA ALA A 321 -11.67 -15.02 6.78
C ALA A 321 -10.57 -15.82 6.06
N CYS A 322 -10.06 -15.32 4.93
CA CYS A 322 -9.21 -16.07 4.01
C CYS A 322 -7.73 -15.77 4.16
N CYS A 323 -7.35 -14.51 4.49
CA CYS A 323 -5.94 -14.11 4.54
C CYS A 323 -5.28 -14.35 5.89
N GLN A 324 -6.01 -14.39 7.02
CA GLN A 324 -5.38 -14.62 8.33
C GLN A 324 -4.92 -16.08 8.47
N ASP A 325 -3.69 -16.29 8.91
CA ASP A 325 -3.28 -17.61 9.41
C ASP A 325 -3.65 -17.76 10.90
N ARG A 326 -4.56 -18.71 11.16
CA ARG A 326 -5.09 -18.93 12.50
C ARG A 326 -4.14 -19.69 13.43
N ARG A 327 -3.10 -20.32 12.89
CA ARG A 327 -2.13 -21.13 13.65
C ARG A 327 -0.94 -20.26 14.07
N SER A 328 -0.19 -19.74 13.12
CA SER A 328 1.05 -18.99 13.35
C SER A 328 0.85 -17.48 13.47
N GLY A 329 -0.31 -16.94 13.12
CA GLY A 329 -0.48 -15.51 12.90
C GLY A 329 0.10 -15.09 11.54
N GLY A 330 0.17 -13.78 11.28
CA GLY A 330 0.47 -13.24 9.97
C GLY A 330 -0.72 -13.32 9.00
N LEU A 331 -0.57 -12.69 7.84
CA LEU A 331 -1.54 -12.73 6.76
C LEU A 331 -0.85 -13.22 5.47
N ARG A 332 -1.64 -13.75 4.56
CA ARG A 332 -1.19 -14.46 3.36
C ARG A 332 -1.92 -14.00 2.11
N ASP A 333 -1.41 -14.40 0.97
CA ASP A 333 -1.99 -14.19 -0.36
C ASP A 333 -3.44 -14.72 -0.44
N LYS A 334 -3.63 -16.02 -0.24
CA LYS A 334 -4.92 -16.73 -0.31
C LYS A 334 -4.90 -18.00 0.54
N PRO A 335 -6.03 -18.67 0.76
CA PRO A 335 -6.05 -20.00 1.39
C PRO A 335 -5.07 -20.97 0.73
N GLY A 336 -4.43 -21.83 1.53
CA GLY A 336 -3.41 -22.76 1.06
C GLY A 336 -1.98 -22.18 0.94
N LYS A 337 -1.80 -20.86 1.05
CA LYS A 337 -0.47 -20.21 1.08
C LYS A 337 -0.02 -19.94 2.51
N SER A 338 1.29 -19.91 2.72
CA SER A 338 1.89 -19.52 4.00
C SER A 338 1.82 -18.01 4.21
N PRO A 339 1.67 -17.54 5.47
CA PRO A 339 1.75 -16.13 5.79
C PRO A 339 3.18 -15.62 5.66
N ASP A 340 3.34 -14.35 5.32
CA ASP A 340 4.62 -13.65 5.27
C ASP A 340 4.47 -12.17 5.68
N LEU A 341 5.59 -11.48 5.85
CA LEU A 341 5.61 -10.08 6.30
C LEU A 341 5.05 -9.11 5.24
N TYR A 342 5.27 -9.41 3.96
CA TYR A 342 4.77 -8.62 2.85
C TYR A 342 3.23 -8.64 2.81
N HIS A 343 2.62 -9.83 2.76
CA HIS A 343 1.17 -9.97 2.76
C HIS A 343 0.56 -9.50 4.09
N THR A 344 1.24 -9.70 5.22
CA THR A 344 0.77 -9.19 6.53
C THR A 344 0.59 -7.68 6.47
N MET A 345 1.58 -6.93 6.00
CA MET A 345 1.49 -5.47 5.92
C MET A 345 0.43 -5.03 4.92
N TYR A 346 0.44 -5.55 3.69
CA TYR A 346 -0.47 -5.07 2.65
C TYR A 346 -1.93 -5.43 2.90
N CYS A 347 -2.22 -6.59 3.48
CA CYS A 347 -3.57 -6.94 3.93
C CYS A 347 -4.04 -6.00 5.07
N LEU A 348 -3.17 -5.65 6.02
CA LEU A 348 -3.50 -4.71 7.10
C LEU A 348 -3.75 -3.28 6.57
N ILE A 349 -2.97 -2.82 5.59
CA ILE A 349 -3.24 -1.54 4.91
C ILE A 349 -4.59 -1.60 4.19
N GLY A 350 -4.87 -2.68 3.45
CA GLY A 350 -6.15 -2.89 2.78
C GLY A 350 -7.33 -2.94 3.75
N LEU A 351 -7.16 -3.59 4.90
CA LEU A 351 -8.15 -3.59 5.98
C LEU A 351 -8.42 -2.17 6.49
N SER A 352 -7.37 -1.38 6.74
CA SER A 352 -7.50 0.02 7.15
C SER A 352 -8.28 0.85 6.12
N LEU A 353 -7.90 0.78 4.85
CA LEU A 353 -8.53 1.57 3.78
C LEU A 353 -9.98 1.12 3.48
N SER A 354 -10.30 -0.14 3.75
CA SER A 354 -11.69 -0.63 3.67
C SER A 354 -12.53 -0.27 4.89
N GLN A 355 -11.94 -0.05 6.06
CA GLN A 355 -12.64 0.38 7.27
C GLN A 355 -12.89 1.89 7.27
N HIS A 356 -11.89 2.68 6.91
CA HIS A 356 -11.94 4.14 6.97
C HIS A 356 -12.27 4.73 5.60
N TYR A 357 -13.21 5.69 5.58
CA TYR A 357 -13.30 6.55 4.39
C TYR A 357 -12.16 7.55 4.43
N VAL A 358 -11.34 7.49 3.43
CA VAL A 358 -10.21 8.40 3.27
C VAL A 358 -10.54 9.37 2.16
N GLY A 359 -10.49 10.65 2.46
CA GLY A 359 -10.82 11.73 1.54
C GLY A 359 -9.98 12.97 1.80
N VAL A 360 -10.23 14.00 1.01
CA VAL A 360 -9.55 15.29 1.14
C VAL A 360 -10.44 16.21 1.98
N GLU A 361 -9.89 16.75 3.08
CA GLU A 361 -10.60 17.74 3.90
C GLU A 361 -10.67 19.11 3.20
N PRO A 362 -11.76 19.89 3.42
CA PRO A 362 -11.83 21.25 2.92
C PRO A 362 -10.70 22.14 3.45
N LYS A 363 -10.27 23.09 2.65
CA LYS A 363 -9.05 23.91 2.81
C LYS A 363 -8.94 24.77 4.07
N GLU A 364 -9.93 24.86 4.93
CA GLU A 364 -10.00 25.88 5.99
C GLU A 364 -9.10 25.65 7.20
N GLN A 365 -8.41 24.52 7.31
CA GLN A 365 -7.60 24.18 8.50
C GLN A 365 -6.10 24.02 8.27
N ILE A 366 -5.58 24.22 7.07
CA ILE A 366 -4.14 24.10 6.79
C ILE A 366 -3.57 25.45 6.43
N ALA A 367 -3.41 26.32 7.43
CA ALA A 367 -2.66 27.56 7.32
C ALA A 367 -1.15 27.25 7.44
N ASP A 368 -0.34 27.90 6.55
CA ASP A 368 1.11 28.09 6.66
C ASP A 368 2.08 26.94 6.33
N ILE A 369 1.82 26.14 5.31
CA ILE A 369 2.94 25.41 4.69
C ILE A 369 2.97 25.75 3.18
N THR A 370 3.65 26.82 2.84
CA THR A 370 3.89 27.21 1.44
C THR A 370 5.12 26.48 0.90
N SER A 371 4.93 25.56 -0.04
CA SER A 371 6.01 25.09 -0.93
C SER A 371 5.70 25.48 -2.37
N VAL A 372 6.72 25.65 -3.17
CA VAL A 372 6.61 26.00 -4.61
C VAL A 372 5.68 25.06 -5.37
N TYR A 373 5.50 23.81 -4.89
CA TYR A 373 4.65 22.80 -5.51
C TYR A 373 3.34 22.50 -4.77
N SER A 374 3.06 23.16 -3.65
CA SER A 374 1.89 22.86 -2.80
C SER A 374 1.78 21.36 -2.39
N VAL A 375 2.91 20.62 -2.43
CA VAL A 375 2.96 19.19 -2.12
C VAL A 375 2.57 18.90 -0.67
N PRO A 376 3.07 19.65 0.35
CA PRO A 376 2.65 19.41 1.73
C PRO A 376 1.16 19.63 1.92
N VAL A 377 0.61 20.68 1.31
CA VAL A 377 -0.83 20.97 1.39
C VAL A 377 -1.63 19.83 0.80
N ARG A 378 -1.25 19.32 -0.37
CA ARG A 378 -1.92 18.17 -0.99
C ARG A 378 -1.76 16.89 -0.19
N MET A 379 -0.57 16.63 0.35
CA MET A 379 -0.26 15.48 1.20
C MET A 379 -1.07 15.50 2.50
N MET A 380 -1.14 16.66 3.16
CA MET A 380 -1.84 16.82 4.45
C MET A 380 -3.36 17.02 4.32
N GLN A 381 -3.88 17.18 3.10
CA GLN A 381 -5.33 17.25 2.84
C GLN A 381 -6.05 15.91 3.01
N TRP A 382 -5.33 14.80 3.00
CA TRP A 382 -5.90 13.48 3.21
C TRP A 382 -6.19 13.23 4.68
N GLY A 383 -7.43 12.83 4.99
CA GLY A 383 -7.84 12.49 6.34
C GLY A 383 -8.83 11.33 6.36
N ALA A 384 -8.88 10.61 7.47
CA ALA A 384 -9.91 9.62 7.72
C ALA A 384 -11.16 10.31 8.27
N MET A 385 -12.30 10.09 7.64
CA MET A 385 -13.57 10.69 8.05
C MET A 385 -14.29 9.78 9.07
N PRO A 386 -14.37 10.16 10.36
CA PRO A 386 -14.91 9.30 11.43
C PRO A 386 -16.35 8.82 11.19
N ALA A 387 -17.18 9.66 10.57
CA ALA A 387 -18.61 9.37 10.33
C ALA A 387 -18.87 8.27 9.29
N SER A 388 -17.83 7.68 8.70
CA SER A 388 -17.93 6.65 7.63
C SER A 388 -17.15 5.39 7.94
N LEU A 389 -16.82 5.16 9.20
CA LEU A 389 -16.18 3.93 9.64
C LEU A 389 -17.12 2.74 9.35
N LEU A 390 -16.63 1.80 8.58
CA LEU A 390 -17.28 0.52 8.30
C LEU A 390 -16.40 -0.61 8.87
N VAL A 391 -16.90 -1.33 9.87
CA VAL A 391 -16.15 -2.42 10.49
C VAL A 391 -16.95 -3.70 10.39
N LEU A 392 -16.43 -4.68 9.71
CA LEU A 392 -16.97 -6.02 9.70
C LEU A 392 -16.54 -6.75 10.98
N GLY A 393 -17.46 -7.40 11.65
CA GLY A 393 -17.21 -8.12 12.89
C GLY A 393 -17.09 -7.22 14.12
N LEU A 394 -16.22 -7.58 15.04
CA LEU A 394 -16.07 -6.90 16.31
C LEU A 394 -15.46 -5.51 16.17
N ARG A 395 -15.87 -4.58 17.03
CA ARG A 395 -15.29 -3.24 17.07
C ARG A 395 -13.78 -3.25 17.36
N SER A 396 -13.27 -4.31 18.00
CA SER A 396 -11.83 -4.55 18.21
C SER A 396 -11.05 -4.83 16.92
N ASN A 397 -11.73 -5.05 15.79
CA ASN A 397 -11.11 -5.20 14.47
C ASN A 397 -10.62 -3.88 13.88
N VAL A 398 -11.01 -2.74 14.45
CA VAL A 398 -10.58 -1.43 13.97
C VAL A 398 -9.06 -1.32 14.03
N VAL A 399 -8.45 -0.98 12.91
CA VAL A 399 -7.02 -0.67 12.81
C VAL A 399 -6.81 0.83 12.57
N LYS A 400 -5.58 1.33 12.73
CA LYS A 400 -5.30 2.75 12.51
C LYS A 400 -5.53 3.14 11.06
N PRO A 401 -6.05 4.35 10.77
CA PRO A 401 -6.23 4.85 9.42
C PRO A 401 -4.88 5.11 8.74
N VAL A 402 -4.77 4.68 7.49
CA VAL A 402 -3.56 4.76 6.66
C VAL A 402 -3.76 5.74 5.52
N HIS A 403 -2.70 6.49 5.19
CA HIS A 403 -2.67 7.39 4.05
C HIS A 403 -2.55 6.59 2.73
N PRO A 404 -3.45 6.79 1.74
CA PRO A 404 -3.50 5.92 0.55
C PRO A 404 -2.26 6.05 -0.35
N VAL A 405 -1.65 7.25 -0.42
CA VAL A 405 -0.47 7.51 -1.27
C VAL A 405 0.83 7.04 -0.61
N TYR A 406 0.96 7.22 0.72
CA TYR A 406 2.20 6.94 1.46
C TYR A 406 2.16 5.65 2.27
N SER A 407 1.04 4.93 2.29
CA SER A 407 0.89 3.59 2.90
C SER A 407 1.23 3.45 4.38
N VAL A 408 1.30 4.55 5.13
CA VAL A 408 1.56 4.58 6.58
C VAL A 408 0.46 5.35 7.32
N PRO A 409 0.27 5.13 8.63
CA PRO A 409 -0.65 5.91 9.43
C PRO A 409 -0.31 7.40 9.45
N TYR A 410 -1.35 8.23 9.61
CA TYR A 410 -1.22 9.70 9.48
C TYR A 410 -0.31 10.33 10.53
N THR A 411 -0.30 9.86 11.77
CA THR A 411 0.46 10.48 12.87
C THR A 411 1.98 10.47 12.61
N PRO A 412 2.63 9.33 12.34
CA PRO A 412 4.06 9.32 12.03
C PRO A 412 4.38 10.09 10.75
N LEU A 413 3.50 10.01 9.73
CA LEU A 413 3.66 10.76 8.49
C LEU A 413 3.67 12.28 8.72
N ALA A 414 2.69 12.78 9.47
CA ALA A 414 2.59 14.21 9.77
C ALA A 414 3.82 14.73 10.55
N SER A 415 4.32 13.96 11.50
CA SER A 415 5.53 14.31 12.28
C SER A 415 6.76 14.39 11.40
N PHE A 416 6.93 13.45 10.47
CA PHE A 416 8.02 13.42 9.52
C PHE A 416 7.98 14.62 8.55
N VAL A 417 6.83 14.85 7.94
CA VAL A 417 6.63 15.99 7.03
C VAL A 417 6.88 17.31 7.74
N LYS A 418 6.34 17.49 8.96
CA LYS A 418 6.57 18.70 9.75
C LYS A 418 8.07 18.98 9.96
N HIS A 419 8.86 17.95 10.26
CA HIS A 419 10.31 18.11 10.45
C HIS A 419 11.01 18.59 9.16
N PHE A 420 10.81 17.87 8.04
CA PHE A 420 11.53 18.17 6.80
C PHE A 420 11.06 19.46 6.12
N TYR A 421 9.81 19.86 6.32
CA TYR A 421 9.30 21.13 5.79
C TYR A 421 9.57 22.34 6.70
N ALA A 422 10.07 22.13 7.91
CA ALA A 422 10.67 23.18 8.72
C ALA A 422 12.11 23.53 8.26
N LEU A 423 12.74 22.67 7.47
CA LEU A 423 14.04 22.93 6.85
C LEU A 423 13.86 23.73 5.54
N PRO A 424 14.82 24.57 5.17
CA PRO A 424 14.78 25.28 3.88
C PRO A 424 14.61 24.29 2.71
N PRO A 425 13.85 24.64 1.65
CA PRO A 425 13.83 23.88 0.41
C PRO A 425 15.25 23.68 -0.12
N LEU A 426 15.53 22.48 -0.66
CA LEU A 426 16.87 22.19 -1.17
C LEU A 426 17.20 23.02 -2.42
N ALA A 427 16.18 23.38 -3.22
CA ALA A 427 16.35 24.25 -4.37
C ALA A 427 17.00 25.59 -4.01
N ASP A 428 16.71 26.13 -2.82
CA ASP A 428 17.28 27.41 -2.34
C ASP A 428 18.74 27.24 -1.85
N GLN A 429 19.22 26.02 -1.68
CA GLN A 429 20.59 25.71 -1.25
C GLN A 429 21.51 25.33 -2.43
N LEU A 430 20.93 25.01 -3.59
CA LEU A 430 21.64 24.63 -4.81
C LEU A 430 21.80 25.82 -5.80
N ALA A 431 21.13 26.95 -5.53
CA ALA A 431 21.23 28.19 -6.26
C ALA A 431 22.39 29.05 -5.69
#